data_3091b4700b12d9956aaecb51d258d4bd
#
_entry.id   3091b4700b12d9956aaecb51d258d4bd
#
_cell.length_a   1.000
_cell.length_b   1.000
_cell.length_c   1.000
_cell.angle_alpha   90.00
_cell.angle_beta   90.00
_cell.angle_gamma   90.00
#
_symmetry.space_group_name_H-M   'P 1'
#
loop_
_entity.id
_entity.type
_entity.pdbx_description
1 polymer ?
#
loop_
_entity_poly.entity_id
_entity_poly.type
_entity_poly.pdbx_seq_one_letter_code
_entity_poly.pdbx_strand_id
1 'polypeptide(L)'
;MPSRTQMHVAEIWRYPVKSMRGERLDRAHIGAGGVQGDRLVQVYLPTGELATARRFPRLLALSGSLDASGRPLVNGLAWDSAEAAALVGGATVPGARLARSDDRRFDILPLLVATDGAVSAFGYDGRRLRPNIVVGGVEGLAERGWEGAVLETGDARIALADLRGRCVMTTVDPDTNAQDLDVLRSIVRR
;
A
#
# COMPACT_ATOMS: atom_id res chain seq x y z
N MET A 1 1.31 -0.22 38.21
CA MET A 1 1.70 -1.02 37.03
C MET A 1 1.15 -0.32 35.82
N PRO A 2 1.96 0.17 34.88
CA PRO A 2 1.42 0.66 33.61
C PRO A 2 0.66 -0.50 32.93
N SER A 3 -0.58 -0.25 32.51
CA SER A 3 -1.38 -1.18 31.72
C SER A 3 -0.59 -1.51 30.46
N ARG A 4 -0.21 -2.79 30.24
CA ARG A 4 0.30 -3.22 28.93
C ARG A 4 -0.78 -2.93 27.91
N THR A 5 -0.55 -1.97 27.06
CA THR A 5 -1.45 -1.70 25.94
C THR A 5 -1.53 -2.97 25.09
N GLN A 6 -2.71 -3.55 24.99
CA GLN A 6 -2.93 -4.77 24.22
C GLN A 6 -2.76 -4.46 22.73
N MET A 7 -1.94 -5.22 22.01
CA MET A 7 -1.82 -5.11 20.57
C MET A 7 -3.17 -5.40 19.90
N HIS A 8 -3.49 -4.61 18.88
CA HIS A 8 -4.73 -4.74 18.11
C HIS A 8 -4.51 -4.30 16.67
N VAL A 9 -5.41 -4.66 15.78
CA VAL A 9 -5.42 -4.12 14.41
C VAL A 9 -6.01 -2.72 14.46
N ALA A 10 -5.18 -1.69 14.24
CA ALA A 10 -5.58 -0.29 14.25
C ALA A 10 -6.11 0.17 12.89
N GLU A 11 -5.50 -0.31 11.80
CA GLU A 11 -5.91 0.02 10.44
C GLU A 11 -5.72 -1.15 9.48
N ILE A 12 -6.64 -1.26 8.52
CA ILE A 12 -6.53 -2.18 7.39
C ILE A 12 -6.64 -1.35 6.10
N TRP A 13 -5.71 -1.55 5.18
CA TRP A 13 -5.66 -0.88 3.90
C TRP A 13 -5.62 -1.86 2.74
N ARG A 14 -6.37 -1.54 1.68
CA ARG A 14 -6.36 -2.26 0.42
C ARG A 14 -5.97 -1.32 -0.71
N TYR A 15 -5.19 -1.79 -1.66
CA TYR A 15 -4.71 -1.05 -2.83
C TYR A 15 -5.10 -1.78 -4.10
N PRO A 16 -6.37 -1.72 -4.55
CA PRO A 16 -6.85 -2.53 -5.68
C PRO A 16 -6.10 -2.31 -6.98
N VAL A 17 -5.57 -1.08 -7.17
CA VAL A 17 -4.74 -0.74 -8.32
C VAL A 17 -3.30 -0.45 -7.87
N LYS A 18 -2.33 -1.18 -8.43
CA LYS A 18 -0.91 -1.01 -8.09
C LYS A 18 -0.46 0.43 -8.34
N SER A 19 0.35 0.97 -7.42
CA SER A 19 0.90 2.34 -7.49
C SER A 19 -0.10 3.49 -7.29
N MET A 20 -1.38 3.22 -6.99
CA MET A 20 -2.38 4.24 -6.66
C MET A 20 -2.63 4.30 -5.16
N ARG A 21 -3.29 5.35 -4.68
CA ARG A 21 -3.80 5.41 -3.30
C ARG A 21 -4.77 4.26 -3.06
N GLY A 22 -4.78 3.75 -1.84
CA GLY A 22 -5.68 2.68 -1.43
C GLY A 22 -6.92 3.22 -0.71
N GLU A 23 -7.71 2.28 -0.22
CA GLU A 23 -8.89 2.50 0.61
C GLU A 23 -8.69 1.86 1.99
N ARG A 24 -9.24 2.50 3.02
CA ARG A 24 -9.28 1.97 4.38
C ARG A 24 -10.48 1.05 4.54
N LEU A 25 -10.30 -0.04 5.27
CA LEU A 25 -11.33 -1.05 5.51
C LEU A 25 -11.54 -1.23 7.01
N ASP A 26 -12.80 -1.48 7.43
CA ASP A 26 -13.13 -1.88 8.80
C ASP A 26 -12.85 -3.36 9.04
N ARG A 27 -12.91 -4.17 7.99
CA ARG A 27 -12.62 -5.61 8.00
C ARG A 27 -12.08 -6.07 6.65
N ALA A 28 -11.29 -7.14 6.66
CA ALA A 28 -10.78 -7.74 5.44
C ALA A 28 -10.67 -9.27 5.58
N HIS A 29 -10.82 -9.98 4.46
CA HIS A 29 -10.38 -11.37 4.37
C HIS A 29 -8.91 -11.40 3.96
N ILE A 30 -8.10 -12.16 4.70
CA ILE A 30 -6.66 -12.34 4.43
C ILE A 30 -6.43 -13.80 4.05
N GLY A 31 -5.91 -14.02 2.85
CA GLY A 31 -5.52 -15.34 2.36
C GLY A 31 -4.03 -15.37 1.98
N ALA A 32 -3.60 -16.43 1.33
CA ALA A 32 -2.22 -16.58 0.84
C ALA A 32 -1.79 -15.45 -0.10
N GLY A 33 -2.73 -14.82 -0.81
CA GLY A 33 -2.49 -13.65 -1.66
C GLY A 33 -2.61 -12.30 -0.95
N GLY A 34 -2.59 -12.25 0.40
CA GLY A 34 -2.74 -11.03 1.19
C GLY A 34 -4.19 -10.60 1.38
N VAL A 35 -4.44 -9.30 1.48
CA VAL A 35 -5.79 -8.73 1.57
C VAL A 35 -6.56 -9.02 0.30
N GLN A 36 -7.76 -9.59 0.44
CA GLN A 36 -8.62 -9.88 -0.72
C GLN A 36 -8.89 -8.61 -1.52
N GLY A 37 -8.66 -8.67 -2.82
CA GLY A 37 -8.86 -7.52 -3.73
C GLY A 37 -7.65 -6.58 -3.83
N ASP A 38 -6.53 -6.88 -3.16
CA ASP A 38 -5.34 -6.07 -3.23
C ASP A 38 -4.60 -6.27 -4.57
N ARG A 39 -4.18 -5.17 -5.21
CA ARG A 39 -3.35 -5.12 -6.43
C ARG A 39 -3.87 -5.99 -7.60
N LEU A 40 -5.19 -5.98 -7.79
CA LEU A 40 -5.86 -6.72 -8.89
C LEU A 40 -5.54 -6.17 -10.27
N VAL A 41 -5.24 -4.87 -10.35
CA VAL A 41 -5.01 -4.15 -11.61
C VAL A 41 -3.68 -3.42 -11.57
N GLN A 42 -3.03 -3.37 -12.73
CA GLN A 42 -1.75 -2.68 -12.94
C GLN A 42 -1.84 -1.79 -14.18
N VAL A 43 -0.94 -0.80 -14.24
CA VAL A 43 -0.80 0.11 -15.38
C VAL A 43 0.37 -0.35 -16.25
N TYR A 44 0.12 -0.46 -17.55
CA TYR A 44 1.13 -0.80 -18.54
C TYR A 44 1.32 0.35 -19.54
N LEU A 45 2.56 0.63 -19.88
CA LEU A 45 2.92 1.56 -20.94
C LEU A 45 2.58 0.97 -22.32
N PRO A 46 2.52 1.79 -23.39
CA PRO A 46 2.36 1.26 -24.76
C PRO A 46 3.43 0.27 -25.17
N THR A 47 4.62 0.33 -24.55
CA THR A 47 5.74 -0.60 -24.75
C THR A 47 5.49 -1.97 -24.10
N GLY A 48 4.44 -2.15 -23.30
CA GLY A 48 4.18 -3.34 -22.50
C GLY A 48 4.87 -3.35 -21.13
N GLU A 49 5.71 -2.35 -20.83
CA GLU A 49 6.36 -2.24 -19.52
C GLU A 49 5.38 -1.85 -18.42
N LEU A 50 5.60 -2.35 -17.20
CA LEU A 50 4.84 -1.99 -16.02
C LEU A 50 5.16 -0.54 -15.61
N ALA A 51 4.15 0.33 -15.59
CA ALA A 51 4.25 1.66 -15.02
C ALA A 51 4.08 1.60 -13.50
N THR A 52 5.07 2.11 -12.77
CA THR A 52 5.01 2.17 -11.30
C THR A 52 5.16 3.60 -10.81
N ALA A 53 4.67 3.88 -9.61
CA ALA A 53 4.82 5.21 -9.00
C ALA A 53 6.27 5.58 -8.69
N ARG A 54 7.22 4.65 -8.74
CA ARG A 54 8.66 4.97 -8.67
C ARG A 54 9.11 5.80 -9.85
N ARG A 55 8.58 5.53 -11.05
CA ARG A 55 8.86 6.25 -12.29
C ARG A 55 7.83 7.33 -12.57
N PHE A 56 6.58 7.10 -12.19
CA PHE A 56 5.44 7.99 -12.44
C PHE A 56 4.74 8.35 -11.13
N PRO A 57 5.30 9.26 -10.31
CA PRO A 57 4.75 9.60 -8.98
C PRO A 57 3.30 10.11 -9.03
N ARG A 58 2.87 10.71 -10.15
CA ARG A 58 1.49 11.18 -10.36
C ARG A 58 0.43 10.07 -10.27
N LEU A 59 0.82 8.80 -10.43
CA LEU A 59 -0.08 7.67 -10.17
C LEU A 59 -0.57 7.64 -8.71
N LEU A 60 0.23 8.13 -7.75
CA LEU A 60 -0.16 8.23 -6.35
C LEU A 60 -1.25 9.29 -6.09
N ALA A 61 -1.50 10.19 -7.04
CA ALA A 61 -2.62 11.13 -6.97
C ALA A 61 -3.97 10.47 -7.32
N LEU A 62 -3.96 9.32 -8.01
CA LEU A 62 -5.16 8.56 -8.34
C LEU A 62 -5.54 7.64 -7.19
N SER A 63 -6.84 7.43 -6.95
CA SER A 63 -7.35 6.50 -5.94
C SER A 63 -7.79 5.19 -6.59
N GLY A 64 -7.41 4.07 -5.97
CA GLY A 64 -7.91 2.74 -6.29
C GLY A 64 -8.86 2.26 -5.19
N SER A 65 -10.05 1.79 -5.56
CA SER A 65 -11.03 1.19 -4.66
C SER A 65 -11.72 -0.01 -5.31
N LEU A 66 -12.57 -0.74 -4.57
CA LEU A 66 -13.49 -1.71 -5.15
C LEU A 66 -14.92 -1.22 -4.99
N ASP A 67 -15.77 -1.51 -5.98
CA ASP A 67 -17.22 -1.38 -5.83
C ASP A 67 -17.81 -2.53 -5.00
N ALA A 68 -19.13 -2.50 -4.77
CA ALA A 68 -19.83 -3.52 -4.00
C ALA A 68 -19.77 -4.94 -4.62
N SER A 69 -19.47 -5.05 -5.91
CA SER A 69 -19.29 -6.33 -6.62
C SER A 69 -17.85 -6.84 -6.56
N GLY A 70 -16.92 -6.05 -6.01
CA GLY A 70 -15.49 -6.35 -5.98
C GLY A 70 -14.75 -5.98 -7.27
N ARG A 71 -15.36 -5.15 -8.15
CA ARG A 71 -14.71 -4.65 -9.35
C ARG A 71 -13.81 -3.46 -9.01
N PRO A 72 -12.56 -3.42 -9.50
CA PRO A 72 -11.69 -2.28 -9.27
C PRO A 72 -12.19 -0.99 -9.91
N LEU A 73 -11.96 0.11 -9.21
CA LEU A 73 -12.26 1.47 -9.65
C LEU A 73 -10.98 2.33 -9.60
N VAL A 74 -10.90 3.30 -10.50
CA VAL A 74 -9.89 4.38 -10.51
C VAL A 74 -10.63 5.72 -10.38
N ASN A 75 -10.44 6.44 -9.28
CA ASN A 75 -11.19 7.66 -8.97
C ASN A 75 -12.73 7.47 -9.10
N GLY A 76 -13.24 6.30 -8.69
CA GLY A 76 -14.66 5.95 -8.79
C GLY A 76 -15.12 5.46 -10.18
N LEU A 77 -14.27 5.50 -11.20
CA LEU A 77 -14.57 5.01 -12.54
C LEU A 77 -14.18 3.54 -12.69
N ALA A 78 -14.90 2.76 -13.48
CA ALA A 78 -14.51 1.38 -13.75
C ALA A 78 -13.11 1.32 -14.37
N TRP A 79 -12.24 0.46 -13.84
CA TRP A 79 -10.83 0.39 -14.22
C TRP A 79 -10.58 0.16 -15.72
N ASP A 80 -11.50 -0.48 -16.41
CA ASP A 80 -11.46 -0.82 -17.84
C ASP A 80 -12.24 0.18 -18.73
N SER A 81 -12.66 1.33 -18.16
CA SER A 81 -13.31 2.40 -18.92
C SER A 81 -12.31 3.28 -19.68
N ALA A 82 -12.79 3.95 -20.73
CA ALA A 82 -11.98 4.92 -21.47
C ALA A 82 -11.54 6.11 -20.61
N GLU A 83 -12.39 6.54 -19.69
CA GLU A 83 -12.12 7.63 -18.75
C GLU A 83 -11.00 7.26 -17.76
N ALA A 84 -11.02 6.04 -17.20
CA ALA A 84 -9.93 5.54 -16.35
C ALA A 84 -8.61 5.43 -17.12
N ALA A 85 -8.65 4.98 -18.38
CA ALA A 85 -7.49 4.96 -19.27
C ALA A 85 -6.94 6.36 -19.54
N ALA A 86 -7.82 7.35 -19.74
CA ALA A 86 -7.40 8.75 -19.92
C ALA A 86 -6.71 9.33 -18.66
N LEU A 87 -7.26 9.06 -17.46
CA LEU A 87 -6.62 9.45 -16.19
C LEU A 87 -5.22 8.87 -16.05
N VAL A 88 -5.08 7.59 -16.35
CA VAL A 88 -3.79 6.89 -16.27
C VAL A 88 -2.81 7.42 -17.32
N GLY A 89 -3.27 7.68 -18.55
CA GLY A 89 -2.47 8.32 -19.59
C GLY A 89 -1.95 9.69 -19.18
N GLY A 90 -2.80 10.49 -18.51
CA GLY A 90 -2.41 11.80 -17.96
C GLY A 90 -1.41 11.71 -16.80
N ALA A 91 -1.47 10.64 -16.00
CA ALA A 91 -0.54 10.41 -14.89
C ALA A 91 0.78 9.75 -15.32
N THR A 92 0.84 9.14 -16.51
CA THR A 92 2.00 8.43 -17.05
C THR A 92 2.38 8.96 -18.45
N VAL A 93 1.99 8.25 -19.48
CA VAL A 93 2.17 8.65 -20.89
C VAL A 93 0.89 8.35 -21.69
N PRO A 94 0.60 9.09 -22.76
CA PRO A 94 -0.52 8.77 -23.66
C PRO A 94 -0.47 7.32 -24.15
N GLY A 95 -1.62 6.65 -24.18
CA GLY A 95 -1.73 5.25 -24.59
C GLY A 95 -1.37 4.23 -23.50
N ALA A 96 -1.04 4.66 -22.28
CA ALA A 96 -0.96 3.74 -21.16
C ALA A 96 -2.33 3.12 -20.86
N ARG A 97 -2.34 1.86 -20.47
CA ARG A 97 -3.58 1.08 -20.24
C ARG A 97 -3.55 0.38 -18.90
N LEU A 98 -4.73 0.13 -18.37
CA LEU A 98 -4.92 -0.73 -17.22
C LEU A 98 -5.13 -2.18 -17.69
N ALA A 99 -4.63 -3.14 -16.91
CA ALA A 99 -4.89 -4.56 -17.14
C ALA A 99 -4.90 -5.31 -15.81
N ARG A 100 -5.58 -6.46 -15.76
CA ARG A 100 -5.52 -7.33 -14.60
C ARG A 100 -4.08 -7.83 -14.41
N SER A 101 -3.72 -7.97 -13.14
CA SER A 101 -2.41 -8.51 -12.75
C SER A 101 -2.57 -10.00 -12.48
N ASP A 102 -1.94 -10.84 -13.28
CA ASP A 102 -2.03 -12.30 -13.10
C ASP A 102 -0.97 -12.79 -12.10
N ASP A 103 0.34 -12.70 -12.41
CA ASP A 103 1.37 -13.39 -11.62
C ASP A 103 2.27 -12.49 -10.75
N ARG A 104 2.39 -11.20 -11.05
CA ARG A 104 3.31 -10.28 -10.36
C ARG A 104 2.60 -9.11 -9.69
N ARG A 105 1.62 -9.42 -8.84
CA ARG A 105 0.87 -8.39 -8.12
C ARG A 105 1.74 -7.65 -7.12
N PHE A 106 2.62 -8.34 -6.44
CA PHE A 106 3.45 -7.82 -5.37
C PHE A 106 4.90 -7.68 -5.80
N ASP A 107 5.61 -6.73 -5.21
CA ASP A 107 7.04 -6.56 -5.48
C ASP A 107 7.85 -7.67 -4.79
N ILE A 108 7.42 -8.12 -3.60
CA ILE A 108 8.06 -9.18 -2.80
C ILE A 108 7.01 -10.05 -2.11
N LEU A 109 6.33 -9.55 -1.07
CA LEU A 109 5.34 -10.28 -0.28
C LEU A 109 3.95 -9.63 -0.39
N PRO A 110 2.88 -10.42 -0.15
CA PRO A 110 1.52 -9.94 -0.36
C PRO A 110 1.03 -8.96 0.72
N LEU A 111 1.68 -8.89 1.88
CA LEU A 111 1.31 -8.00 2.96
C LEU A 111 2.51 -7.15 3.40
N LEU A 112 2.23 -5.89 3.70
CA LEU A 112 3.10 -5.01 4.46
C LEU A 112 2.43 -4.69 5.79
N VAL A 113 3.08 -5.05 6.89
CA VAL A 113 2.67 -4.72 8.24
C VAL A 113 3.51 -3.54 8.73
N ALA A 114 2.88 -2.58 9.36
CA ALA A 114 3.51 -1.49 10.10
C ALA A 114 2.94 -1.47 11.53
N THR A 115 3.58 -0.73 12.43
CA THR A 115 3.09 -0.50 13.78
C THR A 115 2.81 0.98 14.01
N ASP A 116 1.96 1.31 14.97
CA ASP A 116 1.72 2.69 15.38
C ASP A 116 3.01 3.34 15.93
N GLY A 117 3.85 2.55 16.63
CA GLY A 117 5.16 2.98 17.06
C GLY A 117 6.09 3.33 15.90
N ALA A 118 6.14 2.49 14.85
CA ALA A 118 6.93 2.77 13.65
C ALA A 118 6.40 3.99 12.87
N VAL A 119 5.08 4.15 12.77
CA VAL A 119 4.45 5.33 12.13
C VAL A 119 4.78 6.59 12.92
N SER A 120 4.69 6.55 14.26
CA SER A 120 5.08 7.65 15.14
C SER A 120 6.56 8.00 14.99
N ALA A 121 7.44 7.00 15.02
CA ALA A 121 8.87 7.19 14.80
C ALA A 121 9.18 7.73 13.40
N PHE A 122 8.42 7.35 12.38
CA PHE A 122 8.56 7.87 11.03
C PHE A 122 8.34 9.39 10.99
N GLY A 123 7.38 9.93 11.75
CA GLY A 123 7.16 11.35 11.92
C GLY A 123 6.49 12.04 10.72
N TYR A 124 5.97 11.27 9.78
CA TYR A 124 5.19 11.73 8.63
C TYR A 124 3.91 10.90 8.53
N ASP A 125 3.04 11.25 7.57
CA ASP A 125 1.82 10.49 7.32
C ASP A 125 2.12 9.00 7.04
N GLY A 126 1.56 8.10 7.85
CA GLY A 126 1.75 6.65 7.74
C GLY A 126 1.32 6.07 6.40
N ARG A 127 0.38 6.72 5.69
CA ARG A 127 -0.06 6.33 4.34
C ARG A 127 1.09 6.32 3.31
N ARG A 128 2.15 7.11 3.54
CA ARG A 128 3.38 7.10 2.72
C ARG A 128 4.10 5.75 2.76
N LEU A 129 3.97 5.02 3.86
CA LEU A 129 4.53 3.67 4.02
C LEU A 129 3.71 2.62 3.25
N ARG A 130 2.43 2.91 2.94
CA ARG A 130 1.51 2.03 2.21
C ARG A 130 1.34 0.65 2.88
N PRO A 131 1.11 0.58 4.20
CA PRO A 131 0.88 -0.68 4.88
C PRO A 131 -0.47 -1.28 4.46
N ASN A 132 -0.58 -2.61 4.52
CA ASN A 132 -1.87 -3.29 4.47
C ASN A 132 -2.49 -3.37 5.86
N ILE A 133 -1.65 -3.51 6.90
CA ILE A 133 -2.09 -3.62 8.28
C ILE A 133 -1.23 -2.68 9.13
N VAL A 134 -1.87 -1.92 10.01
CA VAL A 134 -1.20 -1.20 11.08
C VAL A 134 -1.60 -1.84 12.40
N VAL A 135 -0.61 -2.30 13.16
CA VAL A 135 -0.78 -2.86 14.50
C VAL A 135 -0.63 -1.73 15.51
N GLY A 136 -1.66 -1.52 16.30
CA GLY A 136 -1.68 -0.54 17.39
C GLY A 136 -1.24 -1.15 18.72
N GLY A 137 -0.84 -0.29 19.66
CA GLY A 137 -0.36 -0.69 20.98
C GLY A 137 1.08 -1.18 21.00
N VAL A 138 1.91 -0.77 20.05
CA VAL A 138 3.31 -1.16 19.91
C VAL A 138 4.21 0.03 20.20
N GLU A 139 5.07 -0.08 21.20
CA GLU A 139 5.98 1.00 21.58
C GLU A 139 7.22 1.05 20.68
N GLY A 140 7.58 2.27 20.26
CA GLY A 140 8.81 2.55 19.54
C GLY A 140 8.93 1.74 18.23
N LEU A 141 10.03 1.03 18.07
CA LEU A 141 10.34 0.20 16.89
C LEU A 141 10.44 -1.28 17.27
N ALA A 142 9.57 -1.76 18.17
CA ALA A 142 9.62 -3.13 18.69
C ALA A 142 9.44 -4.18 17.58
N GLU A 143 8.76 -3.85 16.47
CA GLU A 143 8.60 -4.74 15.30
C GLU A 143 9.93 -5.14 14.66
N ARG A 144 11.02 -4.45 14.93
CA ARG A 144 12.36 -4.82 14.43
C ARG A 144 12.84 -6.16 14.97
N GLY A 145 12.29 -6.60 16.10
CA GLY A 145 12.58 -7.92 16.67
C GLY A 145 11.58 -9.00 16.28
N TRP A 146 10.67 -8.76 15.33
CA TRP A 146 9.57 -9.68 15.00
C TRP A 146 9.85 -10.61 13.81
N GLU A 147 11.05 -10.60 13.25
CA GLU A 147 11.41 -11.54 12.17
C GLU A 147 11.18 -12.99 12.63
N GLY A 148 10.44 -13.76 11.80
CA GLY A 148 10.02 -15.13 12.11
C GLY A 148 8.84 -15.25 13.07
N ALA A 149 8.33 -14.15 13.64
CA ALA A 149 7.14 -14.18 14.49
C ALA A 149 5.86 -14.40 13.67
N VAL A 150 4.79 -14.79 14.35
CA VAL A 150 3.45 -14.93 13.77
C VAL A 150 2.51 -14.00 14.53
N LEU A 151 1.83 -13.12 13.80
CA LEU A 151 0.71 -12.34 14.32
C LEU A 151 -0.58 -13.12 14.13
N GLU A 152 -1.42 -13.17 15.17
CA GLU A 152 -2.72 -13.81 15.15
C GLU A 152 -3.80 -12.76 15.44
N THR A 153 -4.85 -12.73 14.61
CA THR A 153 -6.00 -11.83 14.78
C THR A 153 -7.24 -12.44 14.13
N GLY A 154 -8.30 -12.64 14.92
CA GLY A 154 -9.44 -13.45 14.49
C GLY A 154 -8.96 -14.82 14.05
N ASP A 155 -9.33 -15.24 12.84
CA ASP A 155 -8.91 -16.52 12.24
C ASP A 155 -7.65 -16.39 11.36
N ALA A 156 -7.10 -15.19 11.23
CA ALA A 156 -5.93 -14.95 10.39
C ALA A 156 -4.62 -15.16 11.14
N ARG A 157 -3.66 -15.80 10.47
CA ARG A 157 -2.26 -15.97 10.91
C ARG A 157 -1.32 -15.37 9.87
N ILE A 158 -0.49 -14.42 10.30
CA ILE A 158 0.42 -13.68 9.43
C ILE A 158 1.84 -13.94 9.90
N ALA A 159 2.59 -14.73 9.14
CA ALA A 159 4.01 -14.93 9.39
C ALA A 159 4.81 -13.70 8.92
N LEU A 160 5.65 -13.17 9.77
CA LEU A 160 6.51 -12.03 9.48
C LEU A 160 7.86 -12.55 8.97
N ALA A 161 8.24 -12.12 7.76
CA ALA A 161 9.50 -12.55 7.16
C ALA A 161 10.65 -11.64 7.62
N ASP A 162 10.80 -10.48 6.99
CA ASP A 162 11.91 -9.56 7.22
C ASP A 162 11.46 -8.10 7.21
N LEU A 163 12.34 -7.22 7.66
CA LEU A 163 12.13 -5.77 7.56
C LEU A 163 12.24 -5.31 6.10
N ARG A 164 11.29 -4.49 5.68
CA ARG A 164 11.25 -3.97 4.32
C ARG A 164 11.93 -2.62 4.17
N GLY A 165 12.94 -2.57 3.32
CA GLY A 165 13.53 -1.32 2.86
C GLY A 165 12.47 -0.43 2.20
N ARG A 166 12.60 0.88 2.37
CA ARG A 166 11.68 1.87 1.81
C ARG A 166 12.26 2.47 0.53
N CYS A 167 11.40 2.93 -0.34
CA CYS A 167 11.80 3.49 -1.64
C CYS A 167 11.24 4.91 -1.82
N VAL A 168 11.60 5.54 -2.93
CA VAL A 168 11.21 6.92 -3.27
C VAL A 168 9.71 7.18 -3.20
N MET A 169 8.85 6.17 -3.29
CA MET A 169 7.40 6.36 -3.15
C MET A 169 6.99 6.93 -1.80
N THR A 170 7.76 6.68 -0.73
CA THR A 170 7.49 7.24 0.60
C THR A 170 7.69 8.76 0.67
N THR A 171 8.40 9.32 -0.30
CA THR A 171 8.64 10.77 -0.36
C THR A 171 7.46 11.57 -0.89
N VAL A 172 6.46 10.90 -1.48
CA VAL A 172 5.30 11.57 -2.08
C VAL A 172 4.19 11.73 -1.04
N ASP A 173 3.72 12.96 -0.88
CA ASP A 173 2.61 13.28 0.01
C ASP A 173 1.30 12.69 -0.54
N PRO A 174 0.52 11.96 0.28
CA PRO A 174 -0.67 11.27 -0.19
C PRO A 174 -1.83 12.19 -0.55
N ASP A 175 -1.85 13.43 -0.09
CA ASP A 175 -2.94 14.37 -0.35
C ASP A 175 -2.57 15.38 -1.44
N THR A 176 -1.38 15.97 -1.35
CA THR A 176 -0.92 17.03 -2.29
C THR A 176 -0.13 16.48 -3.48
N ASN A 177 0.32 15.21 -3.41
CA ASN A 177 1.25 14.60 -4.36
C ASN A 177 2.60 15.34 -4.49
N ALA A 178 2.90 16.25 -3.56
CA ALA A 178 4.20 16.91 -3.48
C ALA A 178 5.28 15.89 -3.06
N GLN A 179 6.46 16.01 -3.65
CA GLN A 179 7.58 15.13 -3.33
C GLN A 179 8.57 15.85 -2.40
N ASP A 180 8.93 15.15 -1.31
CA ASP A 180 9.94 15.58 -0.34
C ASP A 180 10.97 14.47 -0.15
N LEU A 181 12.15 14.62 -0.74
CA LEU A 181 13.24 13.63 -0.69
C LEU A 181 13.86 13.47 0.70
N ASP A 182 13.69 14.44 1.60
CA ASP A 182 14.21 14.34 2.97
C ASP A 182 13.48 13.28 3.79
N VAL A 183 12.25 12.97 3.44
CA VAL A 183 11.50 11.85 4.03
C VAL A 183 12.28 10.53 3.94
N LEU A 184 12.81 10.19 2.76
CA LEU A 184 13.57 8.94 2.57
C LEU A 184 14.91 8.99 3.32
N ARG A 185 15.58 10.14 3.32
CA ARG A 185 16.83 10.35 4.07
C ARG A 185 16.63 10.16 5.57
N SER A 186 15.49 10.61 6.10
CA SER A 186 15.15 10.45 7.53
C SER A 186 14.97 8.98 7.92
N ILE A 187 14.43 8.14 7.04
CA ILE A 187 14.25 6.71 7.27
C ILE A 187 15.59 5.97 7.35
N VAL A 188 16.53 6.30 6.45
CA VAL A 188 17.84 5.63 6.38
C VAL A 188 18.72 5.94 7.59
N ARG A 189 18.51 7.09 8.26
CA ARG A 189 19.28 7.53 9.42
C ARG A 189 18.80 6.93 10.75
N ARG A 190 17.69 6.23 10.80
CA ARG A 190 17.06 5.63 11.99
C ARG A 190 17.22 4.12 11.98
#